data_5da6f8d331940a7d663b78c417e817bb
#
_entry.id   5da6f8d331940a7d663b78c417e817bb
#
_cell.length_a   1.000
_cell.length_b   1.000
_cell.length_c   1.000
_cell.angle_alpha   90.00
_cell.angle_beta   90.00
_cell.angle_gamma   90.00
#
_symmetry.space_group_name_H-M   'P 1'
#
loop_
_entity.id
_entity.type
_entity.pdbx_description
1 polymer ?
#
loop_
_entity_poly.entity_id
_entity_poly.type
_entity_poly.pdbx_seq_one_letter_code
_entity_poly.pdbx_strand_id
1 'polypeptide(L)'
;GLIAKNELRDIDNKMKDAVINLKEIESELISLNYINELSNPYVQGRFVCQEVFVSPGSYIASGDLIMNIEMINKYRIEIKFDPVTTNLKKKSIRYRSLVNGSTGWAKVISTKNITNNSSMEGLKSAVLELEDNGKLSPELLDTAFEITLHD
;
A
#
# COMPACT_ATOMS: atom_id res chain seq x y z
N GLY A 1 10.78 -37.96 -54.88
CA GLY A 1 11.81 -38.65 -54.27
C GLY A 1 12.73 -37.88 -53.32
N LEU A 2 14.00 -37.97 -53.51
CA LEU A 2 15.03 -37.39 -52.64
C LEU A 2 14.99 -35.85 -52.57
N ILE A 3 14.72 -35.20 -53.72
CA ILE A 3 14.64 -33.72 -53.83
C ILE A 3 13.46 -33.17 -53.02
N ALA A 4 12.29 -33.80 -53.13
CA ALA A 4 11.12 -33.40 -52.36
C ALA A 4 11.30 -33.59 -50.84
N LYS A 5 12.05 -34.61 -50.39
CA LYS A 5 12.40 -34.82 -48.99
C LYS A 5 13.34 -33.71 -48.47
N ASN A 6 14.30 -33.26 -49.27
CA ASN A 6 15.22 -32.22 -48.91
C ASN A 6 14.52 -30.86 -48.83
N GLU A 7 13.64 -30.55 -49.77
CA GLU A 7 12.82 -29.33 -49.77
C GLU A 7 11.90 -29.28 -48.54
N LEU A 8 11.29 -30.44 -48.19
CA LEU A 8 10.42 -30.51 -46.98
C LEU A 8 11.23 -30.26 -45.71
N ARG A 9 12.45 -30.78 -45.62
CA ARG A 9 13.35 -30.58 -44.48
C ARG A 9 13.84 -29.16 -44.37
N ASP A 10 14.09 -28.49 -45.50
CA ASP A 10 14.50 -27.07 -45.56
C ASP A 10 13.35 -26.17 -45.11
N ILE A 11 12.11 -26.48 -45.50
CA ILE A 11 10.92 -25.76 -45.02
C ILE A 11 10.73 -25.98 -43.50
N ASP A 12 10.89 -27.17 -43.01
CA ASP A 12 10.79 -27.50 -41.56
C ASP A 12 11.85 -26.73 -40.75
N ASN A 13 13.08 -26.70 -41.23
CA ASN A 13 14.15 -25.92 -40.63
C ASN A 13 13.84 -24.41 -40.61
N LYS A 14 13.37 -23.84 -41.74
CA LYS A 14 12.95 -22.45 -41.79
C LYS A 14 11.81 -22.12 -40.85
N MET A 15 10.86 -23.04 -40.71
CA MET A 15 9.79 -22.90 -39.70
C MET A 15 10.33 -22.91 -38.27
N LYS A 16 11.25 -23.80 -37.93
CA LYS A 16 11.90 -23.85 -36.62
C LYS A 16 12.67 -22.58 -36.31
N ASP A 17 13.43 -22.08 -37.27
CA ASP A 17 14.19 -20.83 -37.15
C ASP A 17 13.24 -19.64 -36.95
N ALA A 18 12.13 -19.58 -37.69
CA ALA A 18 11.12 -18.54 -37.52
C ALA A 18 10.46 -18.59 -36.13
N VAL A 19 10.18 -19.77 -35.58
CA VAL A 19 9.66 -19.93 -34.23
C VAL A 19 10.66 -19.47 -33.16
N ILE A 20 11.95 -19.79 -33.36
CA ILE A 20 13.01 -19.33 -32.44
C ILE A 20 13.09 -17.81 -32.46
N ASN A 21 13.16 -17.19 -33.65
CA ASN A 21 13.18 -15.74 -33.80
C ASN A 21 11.96 -15.06 -33.17
N LEU A 22 10.78 -15.65 -33.31
CA LEU A 22 9.56 -15.14 -32.68
C LEU A 22 9.69 -15.12 -31.16
N LYS A 23 10.18 -16.20 -30.56
CA LYS A 23 10.39 -16.30 -29.12
C LYS A 23 11.43 -15.29 -28.61
N GLU A 24 12.49 -15.05 -29.36
CA GLU A 24 13.49 -14.03 -29.04
C GLU A 24 12.87 -12.64 -29.03
N ILE A 25 12.10 -12.27 -30.06
CA ILE A 25 11.39 -11.00 -30.15
C ILE A 25 10.36 -10.84 -29.02
N GLU A 26 9.61 -11.87 -28.70
CA GLU A 26 8.68 -11.87 -27.54
C GLU A 26 9.41 -11.61 -26.23
N SER A 27 10.57 -12.23 -26.02
CA SER A 27 11.41 -12.02 -24.84
C SER A 27 11.95 -10.59 -24.75
N GLU A 28 12.40 -10.03 -25.86
CA GLU A 28 12.83 -8.63 -25.93
C GLU A 28 11.68 -7.66 -25.64
N LEU A 29 10.50 -7.93 -26.17
CA LEU A 29 9.31 -7.11 -25.92
C LEU A 29 8.93 -7.10 -24.42
N ILE A 30 8.97 -8.26 -23.77
CA ILE A 30 8.73 -8.38 -22.32
C ILE A 30 9.76 -7.53 -21.56
N SER A 31 11.03 -7.64 -21.91
CA SER A 31 12.10 -6.87 -21.27
C SER A 31 11.93 -5.36 -21.45
N LEU A 32 11.57 -4.91 -22.65
CA LEU A 32 11.33 -3.50 -22.95
C LEU A 32 10.11 -2.96 -22.20
N ASN A 33 9.02 -3.73 -22.12
CA ASN A 33 7.84 -3.35 -21.36
C ASN A 33 8.17 -3.21 -19.88
N TYR A 34 8.94 -4.13 -19.32
CA TYR A 34 9.40 -4.05 -17.92
C TYR A 34 10.24 -2.80 -17.65
N ILE A 35 11.19 -2.47 -18.54
CA ILE A 35 12.00 -1.25 -18.45
C ILE A 35 11.11 0.00 -18.55
N ASN A 36 10.13 0.00 -19.44
CA ASN A 36 9.21 1.11 -19.59
C ASN A 36 8.35 1.33 -18.35
N GLU A 37 7.86 0.27 -17.71
CA GLU A 37 7.14 0.34 -16.44
C GLU A 37 8.01 0.90 -15.31
N LEU A 38 9.27 0.46 -15.21
CA LEU A 38 10.22 1.00 -14.23
C LEU A 38 10.57 2.47 -14.48
N SER A 39 10.59 2.90 -15.75
CA SER A 39 10.89 4.28 -16.13
C SER A 39 9.73 5.25 -15.88
N ASN A 40 8.51 4.73 -15.74
CA ASN A 40 7.30 5.50 -15.48
C ASN A 40 6.59 4.96 -14.23
N PRO A 41 7.22 5.02 -13.05
CA PRO A 41 6.61 4.53 -11.82
C PRO A 41 5.38 5.37 -11.48
N TYR A 42 4.30 4.71 -11.11
CA TYR A 42 3.10 5.36 -10.61
C TYR A 42 2.69 4.76 -9.26
N VAL A 43 2.06 5.58 -8.45
CA VAL A 43 1.58 5.19 -7.12
C VAL A 43 0.06 5.25 -7.11
N GLN A 44 -0.57 4.12 -6.75
CA GLN A 44 -2.01 4.06 -6.55
C GLN A 44 -2.37 4.35 -5.11
N GLY A 45 -3.43 5.11 -4.91
CA GLY A 45 -3.94 5.43 -3.58
C GLY A 45 -3.58 6.84 -3.13
N ARG A 46 -3.83 7.09 -1.84
CA ARG A 46 -3.52 8.39 -1.21
C ARG A 46 -2.14 8.34 -0.61
N PHE A 47 -1.35 9.35 -0.84
CA PHE A 47 0.00 9.46 -0.28
C PHE A 47 0.35 10.91 0.04
N VAL A 48 1.34 11.07 0.90
CA VAL A 48 2.02 12.34 1.15
C VAL A 48 3.44 12.23 0.61
N CYS A 49 3.85 13.21 -0.19
CA CYS A 49 5.24 13.35 -0.58
C CYS A 49 6.00 14.00 0.58
N GLN A 50 6.91 13.25 1.19
CA GLN A 50 7.73 13.73 2.32
C GLN A 50 8.90 14.57 1.82
N GLU A 51 9.56 14.09 0.77
CA GLU A 51 10.76 14.74 0.24
C GLU A 51 10.96 14.38 -1.24
N VAL A 52 11.45 15.32 -2.01
CA VAL A 52 11.86 15.14 -3.42
C VAL A 52 13.35 15.41 -3.53
N PHE A 53 14.12 14.42 -4.01
CA PHE A 53 15.58 14.48 -4.07
C PHE A 53 16.12 14.97 -5.42
N VAL A 54 15.27 15.03 -6.45
CA VAL A 54 15.67 15.36 -7.82
C VAL A 54 14.87 16.56 -8.34
N SER A 55 15.47 17.29 -9.26
CA SER A 55 14.82 18.42 -9.95
C SER A 55 14.39 18.01 -11.37
N PRO A 56 13.36 18.65 -11.94
CA PRO A 56 13.00 18.45 -13.33
C PRO A 56 14.21 18.67 -14.27
N GLY A 57 14.43 17.71 -15.18
CA GLY A 57 15.56 17.73 -16.12
C GLY A 57 16.88 17.16 -15.58
N SER A 58 16.93 16.71 -14.32
CA SER A 58 18.09 16.02 -13.77
C SER A 58 18.28 14.66 -14.42
N TYR A 59 19.53 14.27 -14.61
CA TYR A 59 19.88 12.91 -14.98
C TYR A 59 19.70 12.00 -13.74
N ILE A 60 19.09 10.85 -13.93
CA ILE A 60 18.83 9.84 -12.90
C ILE A 60 19.44 8.53 -13.34
N ALA A 61 20.29 7.96 -12.49
CA ALA A 61 20.84 6.62 -12.70
C ALA A 61 19.94 5.54 -12.08
N SER A 62 20.14 4.30 -12.50
CA SER A 62 19.43 3.17 -11.88
C SER A 62 19.79 3.04 -10.40
N GLY A 63 18.78 3.05 -9.54
CA GLY A 63 18.94 2.96 -8.09
C GLY A 63 18.97 4.30 -7.36
N ASP A 64 18.93 5.43 -8.09
CA ASP A 64 18.85 6.74 -7.46
C ASP A 64 17.48 6.95 -6.78
N LEU A 65 17.53 7.56 -5.60
CA LEU A 65 16.34 7.93 -4.85
C LEU A 65 15.72 9.20 -5.44
N ILE A 66 14.50 9.10 -5.95
CA ILE A 66 13.80 10.21 -6.61
C ILE A 66 12.98 11.00 -5.59
N MET A 67 12.20 10.29 -4.76
CA MET A 67 11.35 10.90 -3.74
C MET A 67 11.06 9.91 -2.62
N ASN A 68 10.71 10.45 -1.46
CA ASN A 68 10.17 9.69 -0.35
C ASN A 68 8.67 9.97 -0.22
N ILE A 69 7.85 8.92 -0.27
CA ILE A 69 6.40 9.01 -0.15
C ILE A 69 5.90 8.15 1.01
N GLU A 70 4.92 8.65 1.73
CA GLU A 70 4.21 7.92 2.76
C GLU A 70 2.82 7.56 2.27
N MET A 71 2.51 6.26 2.18
CA MET A 71 1.20 5.76 1.76
C MET A 71 0.19 5.85 2.91
N ILE A 72 -0.94 6.49 2.65
CA ILE A 72 -2.03 6.60 3.61
C ILE A 72 -3.12 5.60 3.24
N ASN A 73 -2.99 4.40 3.77
CA ASN A 73 -3.95 3.35 3.51
C ASN A 73 -5.09 3.33 4.54
N LYS A 74 -4.76 3.64 5.80
CA LYS A 74 -5.70 3.55 6.93
C LYS A 74 -5.28 4.47 8.06
N TYR A 75 -6.28 5.03 8.75
CA TYR A 75 -6.07 5.81 9.96
C TYR A 75 -6.28 4.93 11.18
N ARG A 76 -5.41 5.05 12.17
CA ARG A 76 -5.47 4.28 13.41
C ARG A 76 -5.30 5.18 14.61
N ILE A 77 -6.05 4.89 15.67
CA ILE A 77 -5.97 5.57 16.97
C ILE A 77 -5.70 4.53 18.03
N GLU A 78 -4.75 4.79 18.91
CA GLU A 78 -4.55 3.99 20.12
C GLU A 78 -5.29 4.64 21.28
N ILE A 79 -6.15 3.87 21.94
CA ILE A 79 -6.87 4.27 23.15
C ILE A 79 -6.49 3.40 24.34
N LYS A 80 -6.59 3.96 25.54
CA LYS A 80 -6.47 3.21 26.80
C LYS A 80 -7.84 3.08 27.43
N PHE A 81 -8.16 1.92 27.97
CA PHE A 81 -9.45 1.64 28.56
C PHE A 81 -9.33 0.64 29.73
N ASP A 82 -10.29 0.71 30.63
CA ASP A 82 -10.46 -0.28 31.72
C ASP A 82 -11.31 -1.45 31.21
N PRO A 83 -10.75 -2.68 31.12
CA PRO A 83 -11.48 -3.84 30.62
C PRO A 83 -12.55 -4.35 31.57
N VAL A 84 -12.52 -3.92 32.84
CA VAL A 84 -13.53 -4.30 33.86
C VAL A 84 -14.82 -3.52 33.63
N THR A 85 -14.70 -2.24 33.33
CA THR A 85 -15.85 -1.33 33.12
C THR A 85 -16.31 -1.28 31.70
N THR A 86 -15.41 -1.57 30.73
CA THR A 86 -15.65 -1.35 29.30
C THR A 86 -15.34 -2.58 28.46
N ASN A 87 -16.38 -3.13 27.83
CA ASN A 87 -16.20 -4.20 26.82
C ASN A 87 -16.30 -3.66 25.41
N LEU A 88 -15.15 -3.27 24.85
CA LEU A 88 -15.07 -2.68 23.50
C LEU A 88 -15.64 -3.56 22.39
N LYS A 89 -15.61 -4.91 22.54
CA LYS A 89 -16.12 -5.83 21.50
C LYS A 89 -17.64 -5.77 21.34
N LYS A 90 -18.36 -5.29 22.37
CA LYS A 90 -19.82 -5.19 22.39
C LYS A 90 -20.32 -3.76 22.09
N LYS A 91 -19.41 -2.82 21.90
CA LYS A 91 -19.75 -1.40 21.70
C LYS A 91 -19.53 -1.00 20.24
N SER A 92 -20.41 -0.16 19.73
CA SER A 92 -20.17 0.58 18.50
C SER A 92 -19.30 1.79 18.85
N ILE A 93 -18.22 1.98 18.10
CA ILE A 93 -17.24 3.01 18.40
C ILE A 93 -17.35 4.10 17.34
N ARG A 94 -17.63 5.33 17.79
CA ARG A 94 -17.68 6.50 16.91
C ARG A 94 -16.50 7.42 17.21
N TYR A 95 -15.88 7.95 16.16
CA TYR A 95 -14.85 8.97 16.30
C TYR A 95 -15.35 10.34 15.82
N ARG A 96 -14.75 11.39 16.35
CA ARG A 96 -14.89 12.77 15.91
C ARG A 96 -13.52 13.46 15.95
N SER A 97 -13.08 14.00 14.84
CA SER A 97 -11.88 14.84 14.80
C SER A 97 -12.15 16.17 15.50
N LEU A 98 -11.27 16.57 16.40
CA LEU A 98 -11.35 17.86 17.08
C LEU A 98 -10.82 19.02 16.21
N VAL A 99 -10.13 18.71 15.11
CA VAL A 99 -9.58 19.73 14.19
C VAL A 99 -10.63 20.19 13.19
N ASN A 100 -11.24 19.26 12.48
CA ASN A 100 -12.16 19.57 11.38
C ASN A 100 -13.61 19.10 11.60
N GLY A 101 -13.89 18.46 12.76
CA GLY A 101 -15.22 17.95 13.11
C GLY A 101 -15.67 16.72 12.33
N SER A 102 -14.81 16.11 11.51
CA SER A 102 -15.13 14.86 10.78
C SER A 102 -15.51 13.76 11.74
N THR A 103 -16.57 13.03 11.44
CA THR A 103 -17.08 11.91 12.26
C THR A 103 -17.21 10.66 11.43
N GLY A 104 -17.07 9.49 12.07
CA GLY A 104 -17.27 8.19 11.45
C GLY A 104 -17.24 7.07 12.47
N TRP A 105 -17.20 5.85 11.99
CA TRP A 105 -17.12 4.64 12.82
C TRP A 105 -15.69 4.13 12.89
N ALA A 106 -15.39 3.41 13.95
CA ALA A 106 -14.11 2.78 14.17
C ALA A 106 -14.27 1.31 14.58
N LYS A 107 -13.29 0.49 14.20
CA LYS A 107 -13.23 -0.94 14.54
C LYS A 107 -12.03 -1.22 15.43
N VAL A 108 -12.20 -2.07 16.44
CA VAL A 108 -11.08 -2.60 17.23
C VAL A 108 -10.30 -3.60 16.38
N ILE A 109 -9.02 -3.34 16.13
CA ILE A 109 -8.14 -4.27 15.39
C ILE A 109 -7.34 -5.14 16.35
N SER A 110 -6.86 -4.56 17.44
CA SER A 110 -6.06 -5.27 18.43
C SER A 110 -6.23 -4.69 19.82
N THR A 111 -5.99 -5.52 20.82
CA THR A 111 -5.92 -5.11 22.22
C THR A 111 -4.69 -5.72 22.87
N LYS A 112 -4.00 -4.97 23.71
CA LYS A 112 -2.83 -5.44 24.46
C LYS A 112 -2.87 -4.97 25.90
N ASN A 113 -2.23 -5.70 26.80
CA ASN A 113 -2.07 -5.26 28.18
C ASN A 113 -0.98 -4.16 28.24
N ILE A 114 -1.16 -3.18 29.11
CA ILE A 114 -0.16 -2.16 29.39
C ILE A 114 0.71 -2.67 30.54
N THR A 115 1.98 -3.02 30.27
CA THR A 115 2.87 -3.69 31.23
C THR A 115 3.89 -2.78 31.87
N ASN A 116 4.04 -1.53 31.43
CA ASN A 116 5.24 -0.74 31.72
C ASN A 116 5.06 0.44 32.70
N ASN A 117 3.91 0.59 33.39
CA ASN A 117 3.71 1.67 34.36
C ASN A 117 2.83 1.22 35.51
N SER A 118 3.34 1.30 36.75
CA SER A 118 2.61 0.97 37.97
C SER A 118 1.32 1.80 38.17
N SER A 119 1.24 2.99 37.61
CA SER A 119 0.05 3.86 37.64
C SER A 119 -1.04 3.46 36.62
N MET A 120 -0.77 2.49 35.75
CA MET A 120 -1.68 2.01 34.70
C MET A 120 -1.97 0.52 34.81
N GLU A 121 -1.69 -0.09 35.97
CA GLU A 121 -2.05 -1.47 36.27
C GLU A 121 -3.55 -1.69 36.05
N GLY A 122 -3.89 -2.74 35.31
CA GLY A 122 -5.28 -3.09 34.99
C GLY A 122 -5.83 -2.45 33.71
N LEU A 123 -5.20 -1.42 33.17
CA LEU A 123 -5.63 -0.83 31.89
C LEU A 123 -5.15 -1.66 30.70
N LYS A 124 -5.93 -1.62 29.64
CA LYS A 124 -5.56 -2.16 28.32
C LYS A 124 -5.46 -1.05 27.30
N SER A 125 -4.63 -1.27 26.30
CA SER A 125 -4.59 -0.45 25.09
C SER A 125 -5.35 -1.17 23.98
N ALA A 126 -6.10 -0.43 23.19
CA ALA A 126 -6.73 -0.91 21.97
C ALA A 126 -6.33 -0.03 20.79
N VAL A 127 -6.05 -0.67 19.65
CA VAL A 127 -5.87 0.03 18.39
C VAL A 127 -7.18 0.00 17.62
N LEU A 128 -7.69 1.16 17.30
CA LEU A 128 -8.91 1.38 16.53
C LEU A 128 -8.52 1.74 15.10
N GLU A 129 -9.11 1.08 14.11
CA GLU A 129 -9.04 1.47 12.71
C GLU A 129 -10.26 2.33 12.39
N LEU A 130 -10.03 3.54 11.89
CA LEU A 130 -11.09 4.47 11.52
C LEU A 130 -11.62 4.12 10.13
N GLU A 131 -12.93 4.13 9.95
CA GLU A 131 -13.55 4.05 8.64
C GLU A 131 -13.33 5.37 7.90
N ASP A 132 -12.62 5.31 6.79
CA ASP A 132 -12.39 6.46 5.92
C ASP A 132 -13.56 6.61 4.95
N ASN A 133 -14.41 7.58 5.22
CA ASN A 133 -15.52 7.99 4.35
C ASN A 133 -15.14 9.16 3.42
N GLY A 134 -13.85 9.33 3.15
CA GLY A 134 -13.30 10.41 2.31
C GLY A 134 -13.13 11.75 3.03
N LYS A 135 -13.39 11.81 4.34
CA LYS A 135 -13.27 13.03 5.17
C LYS A 135 -11.99 13.08 5.99
N LEU A 136 -11.27 11.98 6.07
CA LEU A 136 -9.98 11.92 6.73
C LEU A 136 -8.89 12.39 5.75
N SER A 137 -8.12 13.37 6.16
CA SER A 137 -7.01 13.96 5.40
C SER A 137 -5.68 13.72 6.12
N PRO A 138 -4.54 13.74 5.41
CA PRO A 138 -3.21 13.61 6.02
C PRO A 138 -2.93 14.61 7.13
N GLU A 139 -3.54 15.79 7.08
CA GLU A 139 -3.42 16.85 8.09
C GLU A 139 -3.97 16.45 9.46
N LEU A 140 -4.74 15.36 9.52
CA LEU A 140 -5.28 14.83 10.77
C LEU A 140 -4.34 13.82 11.45
N LEU A 141 -3.19 13.50 10.85
CA LEU A 141 -2.15 12.70 11.51
C LEU A 141 -1.65 13.46 12.75
N ASP A 142 -1.41 12.71 13.82
CA ASP A 142 -0.96 13.23 15.12
C ASP A 142 -1.86 14.29 15.76
N THR A 143 -3.13 14.35 15.37
CA THR A 143 -4.12 15.26 15.94
C THR A 143 -5.05 14.55 16.93
N ALA A 144 -5.82 15.34 17.69
CA ALA A 144 -6.71 14.82 18.70
C ALA A 144 -8.08 14.42 18.15
N PHE A 145 -8.57 13.28 18.63
CA PHE A 145 -9.90 12.75 18.31
C PHE A 145 -10.68 12.47 19.60
N GLU A 146 -11.96 12.71 19.53
CA GLU A 146 -12.92 12.28 20.55
C GLU A 146 -13.47 10.89 20.16
N ILE A 147 -13.46 9.94 21.10
CA ILE A 147 -13.97 8.60 20.90
C ILE A 147 -15.20 8.40 21.81
N THR A 148 -16.31 8.05 21.20
CA THR A 148 -17.58 7.79 21.89
C THR A 148 -17.98 6.32 21.70
N LEU A 149 -18.35 5.67 22.81
CA LEU A 149 -18.81 4.29 22.82
C LEU A 149 -20.34 4.27 22.95
N HIS A 150 -20.99 3.51 22.09
CA HIS A 150 -22.43 3.30 22.08
C HIS A 150 -22.75 1.83 22.35
N ASP A 151 -23.86 1.59 23.06
CA ASP A 151 -24.42 0.25 23.29
C ASP A 151 -25.01 -0.35 22.01
#